data_ec952ee6ecce5d268a123d8296b0970c
#
_entry.id   ec952ee6ecce5d268a123d8296b0970c
#
_cell.length_a   1.000
_cell.length_b   1.000
_cell.length_c   1.000
_cell.angle_alpha   90.00
_cell.angle_beta   90.00
_cell.angle_gamma   90.00
#
_symmetry.space_group_name_H-M   'P 1'
#
loop_
_entity.id
_entity.type
_entity.pdbx_description
1 polymer ?
#
loop_
_entity_poly.entity_id
_entity_poly.type
_entity_poly.pdbx_seq_one_letter_code
_entity_poly.pdbx_strand_id
1 'polypeptide(L)'
;DVDYNGVVQNQEVFPSVIKTRHRLTYDEVNEMYAGDEDVRAKYADAWPMLSEMSVLQDILFRKRLYRGALDFEFPESKVILDEMGKPVEIKCFMRGKAERVIEEFMLCANETIAERYYWLEVPFLYRIHEEPKAESAAEVKQFLQAFGYKLKGSGEQLRAKDYQKILNKIKGKPEERAISSVML
;
A
#
# COMPACT_ATOMS: atom_id res chain seq x y z
N ASP A 1 18.85 -6.97 1.26
CA ASP A 1 19.29 -6.00 2.29
C ASP A 1 18.77 -4.62 1.94
N VAL A 2 18.14 -3.96 2.90
CA VAL A 2 17.59 -2.62 2.76
C VAL A 2 18.22 -1.74 3.82
N ASP A 3 18.69 -0.54 3.45
CA ASP A 3 19.29 0.39 4.39
C ASP A 3 18.23 1.26 5.11
N TYR A 4 18.69 2.09 6.05
CA TYR A 4 17.83 3.00 6.84
C TYR A 4 17.15 4.13 6.01
N ASN A 5 17.50 4.26 4.73
CA ASN A 5 16.83 5.16 3.79
C ASN A 5 15.82 4.42 2.90
N GLY A 6 15.62 3.12 3.14
CA GLY A 6 14.78 2.28 2.32
C GLY A 6 15.35 1.98 0.94
N VAL A 7 16.68 2.00 0.79
CA VAL A 7 17.35 1.68 -0.47
C VAL A 7 17.82 0.23 -0.40
N VAL A 8 17.47 -0.55 -1.43
CA VAL A 8 17.95 -1.92 -1.58
C VAL A 8 19.45 -1.87 -1.92
N GLN A 9 20.28 -2.39 -1.05
CA GLN A 9 21.73 -2.39 -1.18
C GLN A 9 22.25 -3.70 -1.82
N ASN A 10 21.59 -4.81 -1.50
CA ASN A 10 21.94 -6.10 -2.03
C ASN A 10 20.70 -7.00 -2.14
N GLN A 11 20.72 -7.91 -3.10
CA GLN A 11 19.65 -8.87 -3.31
C GLN A 11 20.20 -10.21 -3.81
N GLU A 12 19.67 -11.27 -3.24
CA GLU A 12 19.95 -12.65 -3.68
C GLU A 12 18.62 -13.38 -3.92
N VAL A 13 18.59 -14.20 -4.96
CA VAL A 13 17.43 -15.02 -5.32
C VAL A 13 17.89 -16.46 -5.46
N PHE A 14 17.40 -17.32 -4.60
CA PHE A 14 17.75 -18.74 -4.57
C PHE A 14 16.60 -19.61 -4.06
N PRO A 15 16.54 -20.90 -4.45
CA PRO A 15 15.62 -21.85 -3.83
C PRO A 15 15.99 -22.07 -2.37
N SER A 16 14.97 -22.10 -1.50
CA SER A 16 15.17 -22.27 -0.06
C SER A 16 14.16 -23.24 0.55
N VAL A 17 14.53 -23.81 1.69
CA VAL A 17 13.62 -24.60 2.55
C VAL A 17 13.31 -23.76 3.77
N ILE A 18 12.03 -23.52 4.04
CA ILE A 18 11.58 -22.76 5.18
C ILE A 18 10.90 -23.65 6.21
N LYS A 19 10.94 -23.23 7.49
CA LYS A 19 10.17 -23.80 8.58
C LYS A 19 9.40 -22.69 9.27
N THR A 20 8.08 -22.74 9.15
CA THR A 20 7.19 -21.79 9.81
C THR A 20 7.28 -21.94 11.33
N ARG A 21 7.64 -20.87 12.03
CA ARG A 21 7.70 -20.83 13.49
C ARG A 21 6.35 -20.43 14.10
N HIS A 22 5.75 -19.38 13.56
CA HIS A 22 4.45 -18.86 13.96
C HIS A 22 3.58 -18.60 12.73
N ARG A 23 2.29 -18.88 12.86
CA ARG A 23 1.27 -18.47 11.90
C ARG A 23 0.49 -17.31 12.52
N LEU A 24 0.98 -16.11 12.30
CA LEU A 24 0.37 -14.87 12.79
C LEU A 24 -0.78 -14.43 11.87
N THR A 25 -1.81 -13.85 12.47
CA THR A 25 -2.89 -13.17 11.75
C THR A 25 -2.67 -11.66 11.80
N TYR A 26 -3.28 -10.93 10.86
CA TYR A 26 -3.23 -9.48 10.87
C TYR A 26 -3.82 -8.89 12.16
N ASP A 27 -4.91 -9.47 12.67
CA ASP A 27 -5.56 -9.03 13.89
C ASP A 27 -4.59 -9.12 15.08
N GLU A 28 -3.95 -10.28 15.30
CA GLU A 28 -2.97 -10.46 16.38
C GLU A 28 -1.78 -9.49 16.26
N VAL A 29 -1.28 -9.26 15.04
CA VAL A 29 -0.17 -8.33 14.83
C VAL A 29 -0.60 -6.87 15.03
N ASN A 30 -1.82 -6.51 14.63
CA ASN A 30 -2.38 -5.19 14.88
C ASN A 30 -2.61 -4.95 16.39
N GLU A 31 -3.06 -5.95 17.14
CA GLU A 31 -3.16 -5.90 18.62
C GLU A 31 -1.79 -5.66 19.25
N MET A 32 -0.75 -6.39 18.80
CA MET A 32 0.64 -6.15 19.26
C MET A 32 1.10 -4.73 18.97
N TYR A 33 0.83 -4.19 17.77
CA TYR A 33 1.18 -2.81 17.43
C TYR A 33 0.36 -1.79 18.21
N ALA A 34 -0.87 -2.11 18.58
CA ALA A 34 -1.70 -1.28 19.44
C ALA A 34 -1.26 -1.26 20.91
N GLY A 35 -0.37 -2.17 21.31
CA GLY A 35 0.19 -2.19 22.66
C GLY A 35 -0.36 -3.30 23.57
N ASP A 36 -1.05 -4.29 23.02
CA ASP A 36 -1.54 -5.44 23.78
C ASP A 36 -0.35 -6.28 24.28
N GLU A 37 -0.14 -6.23 25.59
CA GLU A 37 1.00 -6.91 26.23
C GLU A 37 0.80 -8.42 26.35
N ASP A 38 -0.42 -8.90 26.44
CA ASP A 38 -0.72 -10.33 26.53
C ASP A 38 -0.41 -11.00 25.18
N VAL A 39 -0.81 -10.39 24.07
CA VAL A 39 -0.50 -10.88 22.73
C VAL A 39 1.00 -10.76 22.45
N ARG A 40 1.66 -9.68 22.88
CA ARG A 40 3.12 -9.54 22.78
C ARG A 40 3.86 -10.63 23.57
N ALA A 41 3.40 -10.95 24.75
CA ALA A 41 4.00 -12.01 25.57
C ALA A 41 3.84 -13.40 24.94
N LYS A 42 2.68 -13.66 24.31
CA LYS A 42 2.42 -14.90 23.55
C LYS A 42 3.42 -15.10 22.40
N TYR A 43 3.87 -14.03 21.76
CA TYR A 43 4.77 -14.02 20.62
C TYR A 43 6.08 -13.25 20.90
N ALA A 44 6.59 -13.36 22.15
CA ALA A 44 7.74 -12.58 22.62
C ALA A 44 9.00 -12.75 21.77
N ASP A 45 9.20 -13.92 21.17
CA ASP A 45 10.34 -14.20 20.27
C ASP A 45 10.18 -13.59 18.87
N ALA A 46 8.95 -13.30 18.44
CA ALA A 46 8.67 -12.65 17.14
C ALA A 46 8.55 -11.13 17.25
N TRP A 47 8.19 -10.60 18.43
CA TRP A 47 7.92 -9.19 18.65
C TRP A 47 9.08 -8.25 18.26
N PRO A 48 10.35 -8.51 18.60
CA PRO A 48 11.46 -7.64 18.20
C PRO A 48 11.53 -7.47 16.67
N MET A 49 11.38 -8.57 15.93
CA MET A 49 11.37 -8.54 14.46
C MET A 49 10.18 -7.74 13.93
N LEU A 50 8.97 -7.96 14.45
CA LEU A 50 7.77 -7.24 14.03
C LEU A 50 7.88 -5.73 14.29
N SER A 51 8.48 -5.35 15.42
CA SER A 51 8.76 -3.95 15.73
C SER A 51 9.64 -3.29 14.69
N GLU A 52 10.75 -3.92 14.31
CA GLU A 52 11.65 -3.43 13.26
C GLU A 52 10.96 -3.41 11.88
N MET A 53 10.14 -4.42 11.57
CA MET A 53 9.33 -4.43 10.34
C MET A 53 8.40 -3.22 10.26
N SER A 54 7.81 -2.80 11.38
CA SER A 54 6.98 -1.59 11.44
C SER A 54 7.79 -0.32 11.11
N VAL A 55 9.01 -0.21 11.62
CA VAL A 55 9.90 0.93 11.33
C VAL A 55 10.29 0.94 9.85
N LEU A 56 10.71 -0.20 9.32
CA LEU A 56 11.06 -0.32 7.90
C LEU A 56 9.87 -0.01 6.99
N GLN A 57 8.66 -0.45 7.34
CA GLN A 57 7.45 -0.11 6.60
C GLN A 57 7.26 1.41 6.51
N ASP A 58 7.43 2.16 7.59
CA ASP A 58 7.29 3.62 7.58
C ASP A 58 8.33 4.30 6.67
N ILE A 59 9.54 3.76 6.60
CA ILE A 59 10.62 4.25 5.72
C ILE A 59 10.24 4.01 4.25
N LEU A 60 9.84 2.78 3.90
CA LEU A 60 9.44 2.41 2.54
C LEU A 60 8.22 3.20 2.07
N PHE A 61 7.20 3.34 2.92
CA PHE A 61 6.01 4.11 2.64
C PHE A 61 6.31 5.58 2.37
N ARG A 62 7.13 6.25 3.22
CA ARG A 62 7.55 7.64 2.99
C ARG A 62 8.31 7.79 1.67
N LYS A 63 9.21 6.85 1.35
CA LYS A 63 9.94 6.83 0.07
C LYS A 63 8.97 6.73 -1.10
N ARG A 64 7.98 5.84 -1.03
CA ARG A 64 6.94 5.67 -2.04
C ARG A 64 6.10 6.94 -2.21
N LEU A 65 5.66 7.56 -1.11
CA LEU A 65 4.96 8.84 -1.15
C LEU A 65 5.81 9.95 -1.76
N TYR A 66 7.10 10.00 -1.45
CA TYR A 66 8.01 10.99 -2.04
C TYR A 66 8.15 10.83 -3.56
N ARG A 67 8.09 9.61 -4.08
CA ARG A 67 8.04 9.33 -5.53
C ARG A 67 6.71 9.81 -6.17
N GLY A 68 5.65 10.01 -5.38
CA GLY A 68 4.35 10.48 -5.83
C GLY A 68 3.26 9.41 -5.83
N ALA A 69 3.45 8.32 -5.10
CA ALA A 69 2.43 7.30 -4.96
C ALA A 69 1.14 7.88 -4.39
N LEU A 70 0.01 7.43 -4.92
CA LEU A 70 -1.31 7.76 -4.42
C LEU A 70 -1.69 6.71 -3.37
N ASP A 71 -2.03 7.16 -2.16
CA ASP A 71 -2.53 6.28 -1.11
C ASP A 71 -4.02 6.55 -0.91
N PHE A 72 -4.84 5.61 -1.40
CA PHE A 72 -6.29 5.67 -1.25
C PHE A 72 -6.71 4.80 -0.07
N GLU A 73 -7.36 5.41 0.91
CA GLU A 73 -7.95 4.71 2.04
C GLU A 73 -9.43 4.45 1.79
N PHE A 74 -9.74 3.36 1.09
CA PHE A 74 -11.12 2.91 0.95
C PHE A 74 -11.42 1.81 1.96
N PRO A 75 -12.55 1.92 2.67
CA PRO A 75 -13.02 0.84 3.49
C PRO A 75 -13.41 -0.35 2.61
N GLU A 76 -12.88 -1.52 2.93
CA GLU A 76 -13.24 -2.76 2.27
C GLU A 76 -14.43 -3.41 2.99
N SER A 77 -15.33 -4.03 2.23
CA SER A 77 -16.45 -4.76 2.81
C SER A 77 -16.08 -6.23 2.96
N LYS A 78 -16.08 -6.72 4.20
CA LYS A 78 -15.90 -8.15 4.51
C LYS A 78 -17.25 -8.79 4.81
N VAL A 79 -17.60 -9.78 4.03
CA VAL A 79 -18.83 -10.58 4.26
C VAL A 79 -18.48 -11.67 5.27
N ILE A 80 -19.19 -11.67 6.40
CA ILE A 80 -19.09 -12.72 7.42
C ILE A 80 -20.14 -13.79 7.08
N LEU A 81 -19.67 -15.03 7.02
CA LEU A 81 -20.51 -16.18 6.75
C LEU A 81 -20.74 -17.00 8.04
N ASP A 82 -21.89 -17.66 8.13
CA ASP A 82 -22.14 -18.67 9.15
C ASP A 82 -21.46 -20.02 8.80
N GLU A 83 -21.63 -21.01 9.66
CA GLU A 83 -21.08 -22.36 9.47
C GLU A 83 -21.62 -23.07 8.21
N MET A 84 -22.76 -22.62 7.69
CA MET A 84 -23.40 -23.12 6.47
C MET A 84 -23.01 -22.32 5.22
N GLY A 85 -22.13 -21.33 5.35
CA GLY A 85 -21.68 -20.47 4.25
C GLY A 85 -22.68 -19.38 3.84
N LYS A 86 -23.69 -19.07 4.66
CA LYS A 86 -24.63 -17.98 4.39
C LYS A 86 -24.10 -16.66 4.93
N PRO A 87 -24.26 -15.55 4.21
CA PRO A 87 -23.91 -14.21 4.70
C PRO A 87 -24.76 -13.83 5.93
N VAL A 88 -24.12 -13.52 7.04
CA VAL A 88 -24.78 -13.07 8.29
C VAL A 88 -24.52 -11.61 8.59
N GLU A 89 -23.39 -11.06 8.13
CA GLU A 89 -23.02 -9.70 8.40
C GLU A 89 -22.08 -9.15 7.31
N ILE A 90 -22.16 -7.85 7.03
CA ILE A 90 -21.17 -7.14 6.21
C ILE A 90 -20.44 -6.16 7.14
N LYS A 91 -19.15 -6.40 7.36
CA LYS A 91 -18.28 -5.53 8.16
C LYS A 91 -17.45 -4.63 7.26
N CYS A 92 -17.34 -3.38 7.67
CA CYS A 92 -16.36 -2.47 7.11
C CYS A 92 -14.99 -2.80 7.69
N PHE A 93 -14.04 -3.12 6.83
CA PHE A 93 -12.67 -3.43 7.20
C PHE A 93 -11.75 -2.28 6.78
N MET A 94 -10.97 -1.79 7.73
CA MET A 94 -9.92 -0.79 7.48
C MET A 94 -8.57 -1.46 7.60
N ARG A 95 -7.68 -1.18 6.65
CA ARG A 95 -6.30 -1.70 6.69
C ARG A 95 -5.57 -1.19 7.94
N GLY A 96 -5.10 -2.11 8.75
CA GLY A 96 -4.28 -1.81 9.92
C GLY A 96 -2.80 -1.65 9.58
N LYS A 97 -1.98 -1.53 10.61
CA LYS A 97 -0.52 -1.42 10.47
C LYS A 97 0.11 -2.71 9.94
N ALA A 98 -0.41 -3.88 10.33
CA ALA A 98 0.10 -5.18 9.90
C ALA A 98 -0.07 -5.40 8.40
N GLU A 99 -1.25 -5.04 7.85
CA GLU A 99 -1.50 -5.10 6.41
C GLU A 99 -0.57 -4.18 5.63
N ARG A 100 -0.33 -2.97 6.13
CA ARG A 100 0.59 -2.00 5.51
C ARG A 100 2.04 -2.47 5.53
N VAL A 101 2.47 -3.19 6.59
CA VAL A 101 3.80 -3.80 6.64
C VAL A 101 3.97 -4.79 5.49
N ILE A 102 3.02 -5.69 5.32
CA ILE A 102 3.09 -6.70 4.25
C ILE A 102 2.99 -6.04 2.88
N GLU A 103 2.09 -5.05 2.70
CA GLU A 103 1.96 -4.30 1.44
C GLU A 103 3.29 -3.66 1.01
N GLU A 104 3.95 -2.90 1.88
CA GLU A 104 5.21 -2.23 1.53
C GLU A 104 6.34 -3.24 1.27
N PHE A 105 6.38 -4.36 2.00
CA PHE A 105 7.38 -5.40 1.79
C PHE A 105 7.15 -6.15 0.47
N MET A 106 5.90 -6.44 0.12
CA MET A 106 5.55 -7.02 -1.18
C MET A 106 5.92 -6.07 -2.33
N LEU A 107 5.62 -4.79 -2.20
CA LEU A 107 5.98 -3.79 -3.21
C LEU A 107 7.50 -3.69 -3.37
N CYS A 108 8.24 -3.62 -2.26
CA CYS A 108 9.69 -3.60 -2.28
C CYS A 108 10.28 -4.85 -2.96
N ALA A 109 9.77 -6.03 -2.64
CA ALA A 109 10.21 -7.28 -3.26
C ALA A 109 9.88 -7.30 -4.76
N ASN A 110 8.66 -6.91 -5.15
CA ASN A 110 8.23 -6.91 -6.55
C ASN A 110 9.06 -5.93 -7.39
N GLU A 111 9.29 -4.71 -6.89
CA GLU A 111 10.12 -3.70 -7.56
C GLU A 111 11.56 -4.22 -7.71
N THR A 112 12.13 -4.80 -6.66
CA THR A 112 13.48 -5.34 -6.64
C THR A 112 13.66 -6.46 -7.67
N ILE A 113 12.73 -7.39 -7.73
CA ILE A 113 12.75 -8.50 -8.70
C ILE A 113 12.58 -7.97 -10.13
N ALA A 114 11.63 -7.07 -10.36
CA ALA A 114 11.40 -6.50 -11.68
C ALA A 114 12.63 -5.76 -12.19
N GLU A 115 13.27 -4.93 -11.36
CA GLU A 115 14.49 -4.20 -11.70
C GLU A 115 15.64 -5.14 -11.98
N ARG A 116 15.84 -6.18 -11.16
CA ARG A 116 16.90 -7.18 -11.37
C ARG A 116 16.78 -7.85 -12.74
N TYR A 117 15.59 -8.38 -13.08
CA TYR A 117 15.40 -9.09 -14.35
C TYR A 117 15.41 -8.16 -15.55
N TYR A 118 15.05 -6.90 -15.38
CA TYR A 118 15.19 -5.88 -16.41
C TYR A 118 16.67 -5.67 -16.79
N TRP A 119 17.56 -5.51 -15.82
CA TRP A 119 18.98 -5.30 -16.09
C TRP A 119 19.72 -6.57 -16.54
N LEU A 120 19.19 -7.74 -16.20
CA LEU A 120 19.71 -9.01 -16.72
C LEU A 120 19.30 -9.29 -18.17
N GLU A 121 18.39 -8.48 -18.74
CA GLU A 121 17.90 -8.64 -20.13
C GLU A 121 17.33 -10.04 -20.43
N VAL A 122 16.80 -10.74 -19.42
CA VAL A 122 16.16 -12.03 -19.59
C VAL A 122 14.65 -11.89 -19.80
N PRO A 123 14.00 -12.81 -20.55
CA PRO A 123 12.55 -12.78 -20.72
C PRO A 123 11.84 -12.89 -19.37
N PHE A 124 11.00 -11.90 -19.06
CA PHE A 124 10.26 -11.82 -17.80
C PHE A 124 8.90 -11.17 -18.02
N LEU A 125 7.87 -11.59 -17.28
CA LEU A 125 6.54 -10.98 -17.35
C LEU A 125 6.46 -9.82 -16.38
N TYR A 126 6.30 -8.61 -16.90
CA TYR A 126 6.12 -7.40 -16.10
C TYR A 126 4.65 -7.01 -16.05
N ARG A 127 4.13 -6.73 -14.86
CA ARG A 127 2.87 -6.01 -14.72
C ARG A 127 3.17 -4.53 -14.67
N ILE A 128 2.71 -3.84 -15.69
CA ILE A 128 2.85 -2.38 -15.80
C ILE A 128 1.50 -1.70 -15.59
N HIS A 129 1.53 -0.45 -15.18
CA HIS A 129 0.41 0.48 -15.23
C HIS A 129 0.80 1.62 -16.16
N GLU A 130 0.01 1.79 -17.21
CA GLU A 130 0.19 2.88 -18.16
C GLU A 130 -0.21 4.22 -17.52
N GLU A 131 0.25 5.31 -18.11
CA GLU A 131 -0.20 6.64 -17.74
C GLU A 131 -1.70 6.80 -18.02
N PRO A 132 -2.43 7.63 -17.23
CA PRO A 132 -3.83 7.90 -17.47
C PRO A 132 -4.06 8.46 -18.88
N LYS A 133 -5.10 7.97 -19.57
CA LYS A 133 -5.48 8.50 -20.88
C LYS A 133 -5.80 9.98 -20.76
N ALA A 134 -5.47 10.75 -21.80
CA ALA A 134 -5.70 12.20 -21.84
C ALA A 134 -7.19 12.57 -21.61
N GLU A 135 -8.11 11.74 -22.10
CA GLU A 135 -9.55 11.90 -21.92
C GLU A 135 -9.94 11.74 -20.44
N SER A 136 -9.50 10.65 -19.78
CA SER A 136 -9.76 10.42 -18.35
C SER A 136 -9.15 11.53 -17.48
N ALA A 137 -7.94 11.98 -17.81
CA ALA A 137 -7.31 13.11 -17.12
C ALA A 137 -8.11 14.42 -17.27
N ALA A 138 -8.72 14.67 -18.44
CA ALA A 138 -9.56 15.82 -18.68
C ALA A 138 -10.89 15.76 -17.90
N GLU A 139 -11.52 14.57 -17.82
CA GLU A 139 -12.73 14.34 -17.02
C GLU A 139 -12.48 14.59 -15.54
N VAL A 140 -11.40 14.01 -14.99
CA VAL A 140 -10.98 14.25 -13.59
C VAL A 140 -10.76 15.74 -13.35
N LYS A 141 -10.09 16.43 -14.27
CA LYS A 141 -9.84 17.87 -14.15
C LYS A 141 -11.13 18.68 -14.13
N GLN A 142 -12.10 18.37 -14.99
CA GLN A 142 -13.40 19.01 -15.02
C GLN A 142 -14.18 18.75 -13.72
N PHE A 143 -14.17 17.52 -13.24
CA PHE A 143 -14.81 17.14 -12.00
C PHE A 143 -14.23 17.91 -10.80
N LEU A 144 -12.90 17.97 -10.69
CA LEU A 144 -12.20 18.74 -9.65
C LEU A 144 -12.56 20.24 -9.67
N GLN A 145 -12.74 20.83 -10.87
CA GLN A 145 -13.11 22.23 -11.01
C GLN A 145 -14.49 22.53 -10.41
N ALA A 146 -15.45 21.60 -10.49
CA ALA A 146 -16.76 21.74 -9.88
C ALA A 146 -16.69 21.87 -8.34
N PHE A 147 -15.65 21.29 -7.72
CA PHE A 147 -15.36 21.43 -6.29
C PHE A 147 -14.38 22.57 -5.95
N GLY A 148 -14.00 23.40 -6.95
CA GLY A 148 -13.07 24.52 -6.75
C GLY A 148 -11.59 24.13 -6.72
N TYR A 149 -11.24 22.89 -7.03
CA TYR A 149 -9.85 22.44 -7.11
C TYR A 149 -9.30 22.58 -8.52
N LYS A 150 -8.04 23.02 -8.63
CA LYS A 150 -7.36 23.19 -9.92
C LYS A 150 -6.21 22.21 -10.02
N LEU A 151 -6.29 21.30 -10.98
CA LEU A 151 -5.18 20.45 -11.39
C LEU A 151 -4.37 21.22 -12.44
N LYS A 152 -3.12 21.58 -12.12
CA LYS A 152 -2.23 22.35 -13.00
C LYS A 152 -1.56 21.38 -13.98
N GLY A 153 -1.65 21.68 -15.26
CA GLY A 153 -1.09 20.89 -16.37
C GLY A 153 -2.17 20.47 -17.36
N SER A 154 -1.77 19.94 -18.49
CA SER A 154 -2.66 19.39 -19.53
C SER A 154 -2.17 18.00 -19.96
N GLY A 155 -3.06 17.03 -20.04
CA GLY A 155 -2.84 15.69 -20.59
C GLY A 155 -1.54 15.02 -20.13
N GLU A 156 -0.62 14.84 -21.06
CA GLU A 156 0.67 14.17 -20.89
C GLU A 156 1.64 14.84 -19.89
N GLN A 157 1.33 16.04 -19.39
CA GLN A 157 2.17 16.74 -18.41
C GLN A 157 1.76 16.47 -16.95
N LEU A 158 0.64 15.78 -16.73
CA LEU A 158 0.18 15.48 -15.37
C LEU A 158 0.97 14.31 -14.80
N ARG A 159 1.59 14.52 -13.65
CA ARG A 159 2.34 13.52 -12.92
C ARG A 159 1.55 13.04 -11.70
N ALA A 160 1.83 11.84 -11.22
CA ALA A 160 1.23 11.28 -10.01
C ALA A 160 1.28 12.25 -8.81
N LYS A 161 2.38 13.01 -8.65
CA LYS A 161 2.52 14.07 -7.63
C LYS A 161 1.47 15.19 -7.70
N ASP A 162 0.91 15.46 -8.86
CA ASP A 162 -0.10 16.53 -8.99
C ASP A 162 -1.46 16.05 -8.48
N TYR A 163 -1.79 14.80 -8.72
CA TYR A 163 -2.94 14.13 -8.11
C TYR A 163 -2.76 13.99 -6.60
N GLN A 164 -1.59 13.59 -6.13
CA GLN A 164 -1.25 13.50 -4.71
C GLN A 164 -1.48 14.83 -3.96
N LYS A 165 -1.11 15.96 -4.57
CA LYS A 165 -1.38 17.30 -3.99
C LYS A 165 -2.86 17.56 -3.81
N ILE A 166 -3.71 17.10 -4.73
CA ILE A 166 -5.16 17.24 -4.60
C ILE A 166 -5.66 16.34 -3.47
N LEU A 167 -5.28 15.06 -3.45
CA LEU A 167 -5.66 14.13 -2.39
C LEU A 167 -5.31 14.67 -1.00
N ASN A 168 -4.11 15.21 -0.84
CA ASN A 168 -3.69 15.83 0.42
C ASN A 168 -4.53 17.07 0.81
N LYS A 169 -5.06 17.81 -0.15
CA LYS A 169 -5.91 18.99 0.10
C LYS A 169 -7.34 18.63 0.48
N ILE A 170 -7.84 17.50 0.03
CA ILE A 170 -9.20 17.06 0.30
C ILE A 170 -9.31 16.17 1.52
N LYS A 171 -8.20 15.70 2.04
CA LYS A 171 -8.16 14.78 3.20
C LYS A 171 -8.94 15.37 4.39
N GLY A 172 -9.88 14.58 4.91
CA GLY A 172 -10.78 14.97 6.01
C GLY A 172 -11.94 15.91 5.61
N LYS A 173 -12.14 16.18 4.30
CA LYS A 173 -13.25 17.02 3.82
C LYS A 173 -14.44 16.19 3.32
N PRO A 174 -15.65 16.77 3.30
CA PRO A 174 -16.85 16.05 2.85
C PRO A 174 -16.74 15.48 1.43
N GLU A 175 -16.02 16.18 0.53
CA GLU A 175 -15.82 15.80 -0.86
C GLU A 175 -14.72 14.75 -1.08
N GLU A 176 -13.95 14.37 -0.05
CA GLU A 176 -12.81 13.44 -0.16
C GLU A 176 -13.21 12.13 -0.84
N ARG A 177 -14.32 11.53 -0.37
CA ARG A 177 -14.76 10.24 -0.89
C ARG A 177 -15.16 10.31 -2.37
N ALA A 178 -15.89 11.37 -2.75
CA ALA A 178 -16.33 11.53 -4.13
C ALA A 178 -15.15 11.77 -5.08
N ILE A 179 -14.22 12.64 -4.69
CA ILE A 179 -13.05 12.96 -5.51
C ILE A 179 -12.10 11.74 -5.61
N SER A 180 -11.83 11.07 -4.49
CA SER A 180 -10.97 9.87 -4.47
C SER A 180 -11.53 8.76 -5.35
N SER A 181 -12.85 8.57 -5.35
CA SER A 181 -13.52 7.55 -6.18
C SER A 181 -13.41 7.80 -7.70
N VAL A 182 -13.36 9.06 -8.11
CA VAL A 182 -13.22 9.44 -9.54
C VAL A 182 -11.75 9.39 -9.98
N MET A 183 -10.81 9.50 -9.04
CA MET A 183 -9.37 9.48 -9.32
C MET A 183 -8.77 8.06 -9.32
N LEU A 184 -9.55 7.03 -8.98
CA LEU A 184 -9.17 5.63 -8.96
C LEU A 184 -9.34 5.00 -10.33
#